data_f06874d2ae05851039138cfa508c6fcc
#
_entry.id   f06874d2ae05851039138cfa508c6fcc
#
_cell.length_a   1.000
_cell.length_b   1.000
_cell.length_c   1.000
_cell.angle_alpha   90.00
_cell.angle_beta   90.00
_cell.angle_gamma   90.00
#
_symmetry.space_group_name_H-M   'P 1'
#
loop_
_entity.id
_entity.type
_entity.pdbx_description
1 polymer ?
#
loop_
_entity_poly.entity_id
_entity_poly.type
_entity_poly.pdbx_seq_one_letter_code
_entity_poly.pdbx_strand_id
1 'polypeptide(L)'
;RVRSSAASDVYKRQDKRHPELCLLPSAQTKDKSAVSPEQMIKLTDDLREQFDYILLDCPAGIEQGFKNAVAGADRALVVTTPEVSAIRDADRIIGLLESGGIRDIRLIINRLRPEMIAKGDMMSVEDVLEILAVDLIGAILDDEQIVISTNQGEPLSGKNSQAEEEYRNICRRLIGEDVPYTTVRRKSSVFQRLGSIFRR
;
A
#
# COMPACT_ATOMS: atom_id res chain seq x y z
N ARG A 1 -21.83 13.78 -24.00
CA ARG A 1 -20.65 14.31 -24.76
C ARG A 1 -19.45 14.24 -23.85
N VAL A 2 -18.73 13.13 -23.91
CA VAL A 2 -17.43 13.00 -23.26
C VAL A 2 -16.48 13.95 -23.99
N ARG A 3 -16.08 15.02 -23.34
CA ARG A 3 -14.96 15.84 -23.81
C ARG A 3 -13.68 15.16 -23.32
N SER A 4 -13.19 14.21 -24.11
CA SER A 4 -11.83 13.74 -23.98
C SER A 4 -10.89 14.90 -24.29
N SER A 5 -10.05 15.30 -23.34
CA SER A 5 -8.93 16.19 -23.69
C SER A 5 -7.92 15.34 -24.45
N ALA A 6 -7.70 15.65 -25.73
CA ALA A 6 -6.88 14.87 -26.65
C ALA A 6 -5.45 14.57 -26.17
N ALA A 7 -4.99 15.19 -25.09
CA ALA A 7 -3.67 14.96 -24.49
C ALA A 7 -3.63 13.75 -23.55
N SER A 8 -4.73 13.38 -22.90
CA SER A 8 -4.79 12.22 -21.99
C SER A 8 -5.01 10.89 -22.70
N ASP A 9 -5.64 10.91 -23.88
CA ASP A 9 -5.95 9.69 -24.64
C ASP A 9 -4.74 9.07 -25.34
N VAL A 10 -3.69 9.84 -25.63
CA VAL A 10 -2.52 9.38 -26.40
C VAL A 10 -1.59 8.46 -25.59
N TYR A 11 -1.60 8.55 -24.25
CA TYR A 11 -0.68 7.80 -23.39
C TYR A 11 -1.35 6.74 -22.49
N LYS A 12 -2.65 6.64 -22.55
CA LYS A 12 -3.44 5.72 -21.75
C LYS A 12 -3.34 4.29 -22.30
N ARG A 13 -2.78 3.37 -21.53
CA ARG A 13 -2.74 1.94 -21.87
C ARG A 13 -3.83 1.20 -21.12
N GLN A 14 -4.80 0.69 -21.83
CA GLN A 14 -5.88 -0.11 -21.29
C GLN A 14 -5.42 -1.58 -21.17
N ASP A 15 -5.72 -2.24 -20.06
CA ASP A 15 -5.48 -3.68 -19.92
C ASP A 15 -6.44 -4.46 -20.83
N LYS A 16 -5.91 -5.50 -21.49
CA LYS A 16 -6.69 -6.31 -22.46
C LYS A 16 -7.71 -7.23 -21.78
N ARG A 17 -7.45 -7.63 -20.55
CA ARG A 17 -8.31 -8.55 -19.77
C ARG A 17 -9.30 -7.80 -18.88
N HIS A 18 -8.94 -6.58 -18.48
CA HIS A 18 -9.71 -5.72 -17.59
C HIS A 18 -9.88 -4.33 -18.24
N PRO A 19 -10.91 -4.14 -19.10
CA PRO A 19 -11.08 -2.89 -19.84
C PRO A 19 -11.22 -1.65 -18.96
N GLU A 20 -11.66 -1.81 -17.73
CA GLU A 20 -11.77 -0.73 -16.74
C GLU A 20 -10.42 -0.29 -16.17
N LEU A 21 -9.38 -1.16 -16.28
CA LEU A 21 -8.04 -0.87 -15.79
C LEU A 21 -7.23 -0.15 -16.85
N CYS A 22 -6.81 1.06 -16.53
CA CYS A 22 -5.95 1.88 -17.36
C CYS A 22 -4.63 2.20 -16.67
N LEU A 23 -3.54 2.13 -17.39
CA LEU A 23 -2.22 2.56 -16.95
C LEU A 23 -1.82 3.85 -17.66
N LEU A 24 -1.45 4.87 -16.91
CA LEU A 24 -0.83 6.08 -17.41
C LEU A 24 0.66 6.06 -17.04
N PRO A 25 1.55 5.64 -17.96
CA PRO A 25 2.98 5.56 -17.65
C PRO A 25 3.60 6.95 -17.58
N SER A 26 4.46 7.18 -16.59
CA SER A 26 5.29 8.37 -16.56
C SER A 26 6.39 8.30 -17.62
N ALA A 27 6.86 9.46 -18.11
CA ALA A 27 7.94 9.53 -19.09
C ALA A 27 9.27 9.05 -18.47
N GLN A 28 9.85 7.99 -19.00
CA GLN A 28 11.12 7.42 -18.52
C GLN A 28 12.35 8.27 -18.90
N THR A 29 12.22 9.16 -19.88
CA THR A 29 13.35 9.90 -20.49
C THR A 29 13.38 11.39 -20.14
N LYS A 30 12.38 11.92 -19.43
CA LYS A 30 12.37 13.30 -18.98
C LYS A 30 12.88 13.43 -17.56
N ASP A 31 13.51 14.56 -17.27
CA ASP A 31 13.99 14.89 -15.93
C ASP A 31 12.85 14.75 -14.90
N LYS A 32 13.19 14.33 -13.68
CA LYS A 32 12.26 14.16 -12.56
C LYS A 32 11.47 15.45 -12.22
N SER A 33 11.94 16.60 -12.68
CA SER A 33 11.29 17.91 -12.60
C SER A 33 10.23 18.19 -13.68
N ALA A 34 9.99 17.25 -14.59
CA ALA A 34 9.11 17.46 -15.75
C ALA A 34 7.61 17.62 -15.38
N VAL A 35 7.22 17.23 -14.18
CA VAL A 35 5.84 17.36 -13.66
C VAL A 35 5.89 18.16 -12.36
N SER A 36 5.06 19.21 -12.26
CA SER A 36 4.89 19.97 -11.02
C SER A 36 3.71 19.45 -10.19
N PRO A 37 3.64 19.80 -8.89
CA PRO A 37 2.47 19.50 -8.06
C PRO A 37 1.16 20.00 -8.65
N GLU A 38 1.14 21.21 -9.23
CA GLU A 38 -0.05 21.80 -9.86
C GLU A 38 -0.51 21.03 -11.09
N GLN A 39 0.44 20.53 -11.88
CA GLN A 39 0.14 19.67 -13.01
C GLN A 39 -0.41 18.32 -12.58
N MET A 40 0.08 17.78 -11.45
CA MET A 40 -0.44 16.53 -10.89
C MET A 40 -1.88 16.72 -10.37
N ILE A 41 -2.16 17.80 -9.64
CA ILE A 41 -3.52 18.15 -9.20
C ILE A 41 -4.46 18.23 -10.41
N LYS A 42 -4.08 19.00 -11.43
CA LYS A 42 -4.89 19.12 -12.64
C LYS A 42 -5.15 17.78 -13.31
N LEU A 43 -4.13 16.93 -13.42
CA LEU A 43 -4.24 15.60 -14.02
C LEU A 43 -5.23 14.74 -13.24
N THR A 44 -5.10 14.70 -11.91
CA THR A 44 -6.00 13.89 -11.06
C THR A 44 -7.43 14.42 -11.11
N ASP A 45 -7.64 15.73 -11.14
CA ASP A 45 -8.96 16.34 -11.30
C ASP A 45 -9.61 15.98 -12.64
N ASP A 46 -8.86 16.05 -13.74
CA ASP A 46 -9.34 15.64 -15.06
C ASP A 46 -9.71 14.13 -15.11
N LEU A 47 -8.97 13.29 -14.36
CA LEU A 47 -9.21 11.84 -14.28
C LEU A 47 -10.38 11.48 -13.37
N ARG A 48 -10.72 12.28 -12.34
CA ARG A 48 -11.88 12.05 -11.45
C ARG A 48 -13.20 11.99 -12.17
N GLU A 49 -13.33 12.66 -13.32
CA GLU A 49 -14.52 12.60 -14.16
C GLU A 49 -14.67 11.27 -14.90
N GLN A 50 -13.62 10.43 -14.95
CA GLN A 50 -13.55 9.24 -15.77
C GLN A 50 -13.37 7.95 -14.97
N PHE A 51 -12.85 8.04 -13.74
CA PHE A 51 -12.48 6.89 -12.92
C PHE A 51 -12.98 7.03 -11.49
N ASP A 52 -13.50 5.94 -10.95
CA ASP A 52 -13.90 5.85 -9.54
C ASP A 52 -12.68 5.83 -8.60
N TYR A 53 -11.54 5.25 -9.07
CA TYR A 53 -10.30 5.12 -8.32
C TYR A 53 -9.10 5.50 -9.18
N ILE A 54 -8.21 6.31 -8.62
CA ILE A 54 -6.93 6.71 -9.21
C ILE A 54 -5.83 6.30 -8.25
N LEU A 55 -4.95 5.37 -8.66
CA LEU A 55 -3.80 4.95 -7.88
C LEU A 55 -2.55 5.68 -8.38
N LEU A 56 -1.95 6.48 -7.52
CA LEU A 56 -0.69 7.15 -7.79
C LEU A 56 0.44 6.28 -7.24
N ASP A 57 1.17 5.59 -8.13
CA ASP A 57 2.36 4.83 -7.75
C ASP A 57 3.49 5.79 -7.44
N CYS A 58 3.84 5.86 -6.15
CA CYS A 58 4.80 6.82 -5.65
C CYS A 58 6.21 6.20 -5.64
N PRO A 59 7.23 6.87 -6.23
CA PRO A 59 8.59 6.38 -6.16
C PRO A 59 9.11 6.38 -4.72
N ALA A 60 10.08 5.52 -4.43
CA ALA A 60 10.76 5.50 -3.15
C ALA A 60 11.45 6.86 -2.86
N GLY A 61 11.44 7.25 -1.59
CA GLY A 61 12.03 8.51 -1.11
C GLY A 61 11.03 9.63 -0.96
N ILE A 62 11.53 10.82 -0.63
CA ILE A 62 10.73 12.00 -0.23
C ILE A 62 10.94 13.20 -1.16
N GLU A 63 11.50 12.95 -2.34
CA GLU A 63 11.86 13.98 -3.31
C GLU A 63 10.63 14.46 -4.12
N GLN A 64 10.89 15.09 -5.26
CA GLN A 64 9.85 15.72 -6.09
C GLN A 64 8.73 14.75 -6.50
N GLY A 65 9.05 13.48 -6.81
CA GLY A 65 8.05 12.48 -7.17
C GLY A 65 7.03 12.21 -6.05
N PHE A 66 7.50 12.11 -4.80
CA PHE A 66 6.65 12.00 -3.61
C PHE A 66 5.76 13.24 -3.45
N LYS A 67 6.34 14.43 -3.53
CA LYS A 67 5.58 15.70 -3.41
C LYS A 67 4.48 15.83 -4.46
N ASN A 68 4.77 15.42 -5.69
CA ASN A 68 3.80 15.42 -6.77
C ASN A 68 2.65 14.44 -6.51
N ALA A 69 2.96 13.22 -6.06
CA ALA A 69 1.95 12.21 -5.74
C ALA A 69 1.04 12.70 -4.59
N VAL A 70 1.63 13.22 -3.50
CA VAL A 70 0.89 13.76 -2.35
C VAL A 70 -0.04 14.91 -2.77
N ALA A 71 0.42 15.82 -3.65
CA ALA A 71 -0.37 16.95 -4.09
C ALA A 71 -1.65 16.54 -4.85
N GLY A 72 -1.62 15.42 -5.58
CA GLY A 72 -2.78 14.90 -6.34
C GLY A 72 -3.63 13.87 -5.59
N ALA A 73 -3.28 13.52 -4.34
CA ALA A 73 -3.91 12.43 -3.61
C ALA A 73 -4.88 12.94 -2.53
N ASP A 74 -5.98 12.20 -2.31
CA ASP A 74 -6.91 12.42 -1.20
C ASP A 74 -6.56 11.56 0.01
N ARG A 75 -5.97 10.39 -0.25
CA ARG A 75 -5.69 9.33 0.72
C ARG A 75 -4.31 8.73 0.46
N ALA A 76 -3.74 8.10 1.46
CA ALA A 76 -2.46 7.41 1.30
C ALA A 76 -2.53 5.97 1.82
N LEU A 77 -1.90 5.06 1.07
CA LEU A 77 -1.60 3.71 1.51
C LEU A 77 -0.10 3.63 1.76
N VAL A 78 0.29 3.55 3.02
CA VAL A 78 1.68 3.34 3.42
C VAL A 78 1.96 1.85 3.47
N VAL A 79 2.89 1.38 2.66
CA VAL A 79 3.30 -0.02 2.62
C VAL A 79 4.66 -0.16 3.26
N THR A 80 4.76 -0.97 4.30
CA THR A 80 6.03 -1.21 5.03
C THR A 80 6.24 -2.70 5.30
N THR A 81 7.43 -3.06 5.72
CA THR A 81 7.76 -4.38 6.24
C THR A 81 8.04 -4.29 7.75
N PRO A 82 7.91 -5.39 8.53
CA PRO A 82 8.05 -5.36 9.98
C PRO A 82 9.53 -5.37 10.43
N GLU A 83 10.36 -4.57 9.77
CA GLU A 83 11.78 -4.36 10.09
C GLU A 83 12.00 -2.95 10.64
N VAL A 84 12.89 -2.80 11.61
CA VAL A 84 13.12 -1.52 12.31
C VAL A 84 13.42 -0.36 11.37
N SER A 85 14.22 -0.58 10.33
CA SER A 85 14.56 0.44 9.33
C SER A 85 13.34 0.88 8.53
N ALA A 86 12.55 -0.09 8.05
CA ALA A 86 11.35 0.17 7.26
C ALA A 86 10.27 0.89 8.08
N ILE A 87 10.13 0.55 9.36
CA ILE A 87 9.20 1.23 10.28
C ILE A 87 9.61 2.69 10.51
N ARG A 88 10.92 2.97 10.68
CA ARG A 88 11.39 4.36 10.80
C ARG A 88 11.15 5.19 9.54
N ASP A 89 11.32 4.58 8.37
CA ASP A 89 11.03 5.23 7.09
C ASP A 89 9.52 5.48 6.95
N ALA A 90 8.68 4.51 7.32
CA ALA A 90 7.23 4.64 7.31
C ALA A 90 6.75 5.75 8.25
N ASP A 91 7.26 5.83 9.48
CA ASP A 91 6.95 6.88 10.45
C ASP A 91 7.26 8.28 9.89
N ARG A 92 8.44 8.43 9.27
CA ARG A 92 8.82 9.68 8.61
C ARG A 92 7.87 10.03 7.45
N ILE A 93 7.49 9.06 6.63
CA ILE A 93 6.54 9.26 5.51
C ILE A 93 5.17 9.66 6.04
N ILE A 94 4.68 9.01 7.08
CA ILE A 94 3.39 9.35 7.72
C ILE A 94 3.40 10.82 8.19
N GLY A 95 4.43 11.26 8.90
CA GLY A 95 4.56 12.65 9.32
C GLY A 95 4.59 13.65 8.15
N LEU A 96 5.22 13.29 7.02
CA LEU A 96 5.22 14.12 5.82
C LEU A 96 3.85 14.16 5.13
N LEU A 97 3.11 13.05 5.10
CA LEU A 97 1.74 12.99 4.56
C LEU A 97 0.80 13.86 5.39
N GLU A 98 0.86 13.74 6.72
CA GLU A 98 0.05 14.55 7.64
C GLU A 98 0.34 16.05 7.50
N SER A 99 1.62 16.42 7.43
CA SER A 99 2.03 17.81 7.20
C SER A 99 1.64 18.32 5.81
N GLY A 100 1.54 17.42 4.81
CA GLY A 100 1.01 17.69 3.48
C GLY A 100 -0.51 17.77 3.39
N GLY A 101 -1.23 17.54 4.51
CA GLY A 101 -2.69 17.67 4.59
C GLY A 101 -3.46 16.37 4.35
N ILE A 102 -2.79 15.26 4.07
CA ILE A 102 -3.45 13.94 3.95
C ILE A 102 -3.89 13.48 5.34
N ARG A 103 -5.19 13.18 5.49
CA ARG A 103 -5.80 12.75 6.77
C ARG A 103 -6.19 11.28 6.81
N ASP A 104 -6.58 10.71 5.67
CA ASP A 104 -6.89 9.28 5.55
C ASP A 104 -5.63 8.53 5.12
N ILE A 105 -4.85 8.10 6.11
CA ILE A 105 -3.63 7.32 5.94
C ILE A 105 -3.90 5.91 6.45
N ARG A 106 -3.67 4.90 5.60
CA ARG A 106 -3.87 3.49 5.94
C ARG A 106 -2.58 2.71 5.77
N LEU A 107 -2.37 1.74 6.65
CA LEU A 107 -1.15 0.93 6.69
C LEU A 107 -1.38 -0.45 6.07
N ILE A 108 -0.46 -0.85 5.22
CA ILE A 108 -0.29 -2.23 4.77
C ILE A 108 1.05 -2.74 5.30
N ILE A 109 1.02 -3.80 6.10
CA ILE A 109 2.23 -4.48 6.55
C ILE A 109 2.47 -5.66 5.62
N ASN A 110 3.59 -5.66 4.92
CA ASN A 110 3.93 -6.67 3.92
C ASN A 110 5.04 -7.61 4.42
N ARG A 111 5.11 -8.81 3.85
CA ARG A 111 6.15 -9.81 4.09
C ARG A 111 6.23 -10.29 5.54
N LEU A 112 5.09 -10.45 6.18
CA LEU A 112 5.00 -11.03 7.52
C LEU A 112 5.36 -12.52 7.50
N ARG A 113 6.17 -12.94 8.48
CA ARG A 113 6.59 -14.33 8.70
C ARG A 113 6.16 -14.79 10.10
N PRO A 114 5.05 -15.53 10.21
CA PRO A 114 4.48 -15.94 11.49
C PRO A 114 5.47 -16.69 12.40
N GLU A 115 6.34 -17.50 11.82
CA GLU A 115 7.38 -18.25 12.55
C GLU A 115 8.45 -17.35 13.16
N MET A 116 8.80 -16.23 12.51
CA MET A 116 9.74 -15.24 13.07
C MET A 116 9.07 -14.41 14.16
N ILE A 117 7.81 -14.03 13.97
CA ILE A 117 7.02 -13.32 14.98
C ILE A 117 6.87 -14.17 16.25
N ALA A 118 6.59 -15.47 16.08
CA ALA A 118 6.45 -16.39 17.21
C ALA A 118 7.75 -16.55 18.02
N LYS A 119 8.92 -16.45 17.39
CA LYS A 119 10.24 -16.50 18.03
C LYS A 119 10.65 -15.15 18.65
N GLY A 120 10.01 -14.05 18.26
CA GLY A 120 10.40 -12.69 18.65
C GLY A 120 11.50 -12.08 17.77
N ASP A 121 11.78 -12.70 16.61
CA ASP A 121 12.79 -12.25 15.65
C ASP A 121 12.24 -11.22 14.66
N MET A 122 10.92 -11.00 14.67
CA MET A 122 10.20 -10.05 13.83
C MET A 122 9.11 -9.36 14.64
N MET A 123 8.88 -8.07 14.41
CA MET A 123 7.78 -7.34 15.04
C MET A 123 6.44 -7.92 14.63
N SER A 124 5.51 -7.99 15.59
CA SER A 124 4.12 -8.34 15.33
C SER A 124 3.36 -7.18 14.67
N VAL A 125 2.17 -7.45 14.16
CA VAL A 125 1.27 -6.41 13.63
C VAL A 125 0.96 -5.39 14.73
N GLU A 126 0.70 -5.86 15.95
CA GLU A 126 0.41 -5.03 17.10
C GLU A 126 1.57 -4.10 17.46
N ASP A 127 2.82 -4.60 17.45
CA ASP A 127 4.02 -3.79 17.71
C ASP A 127 4.16 -2.66 16.68
N VAL A 128 3.92 -2.96 15.39
CA VAL A 128 4.00 -1.98 14.31
C VAL A 128 2.91 -0.91 14.45
N LEU A 129 1.69 -1.31 14.77
CA LEU A 129 0.57 -0.38 14.96
C LEU A 129 0.76 0.53 16.18
N GLU A 130 1.36 0.01 17.26
CA GLU A 130 1.69 0.81 18.45
C GLU A 130 2.71 1.90 18.12
N ILE A 131 3.68 1.60 17.24
CA ILE A 131 4.72 2.57 16.83
C ILE A 131 4.17 3.61 15.86
N LEU A 132 3.47 3.18 14.81
CA LEU A 132 3.08 4.06 13.71
C LEU A 132 1.76 4.82 13.96
N ALA A 133 0.92 4.35 14.87
CA ALA A 133 -0.35 4.97 15.29
C ALA A 133 -1.31 5.32 14.13
N VAL A 134 -1.32 4.51 13.06
CA VAL A 134 -2.22 4.65 11.91
C VAL A 134 -3.06 3.39 11.72
N ASP A 135 -4.22 3.53 11.08
CA ASP A 135 -5.14 2.43 10.88
C ASP A 135 -4.60 1.38 9.90
N LEU A 136 -4.65 0.13 10.31
CA LEU A 136 -4.33 -1.00 9.44
C LEU A 136 -5.43 -1.20 8.40
N ILE A 137 -5.04 -1.48 7.14
CA ILE A 137 -5.96 -1.94 6.10
C ILE A 137 -5.67 -3.38 5.65
N GLY A 138 -4.45 -3.85 5.85
CA GLY A 138 -4.08 -5.24 5.55
C GLY A 138 -2.70 -5.65 6.03
N ALA A 139 -2.54 -6.97 6.20
CA ALA A 139 -1.32 -7.58 6.68
C ALA A 139 -1.01 -8.82 5.82
N ILE A 140 -0.02 -8.70 4.93
CA ILE A 140 0.28 -9.67 3.87
C ILE A 140 1.44 -10.55 4.32
N LEU A 141 1.26 -11.85 4.23
CA LEU A 141 2.31 -12.82 4.49
C LEU A 141 3.39 -12.81 3.41
N ASP A 142 4.60 -13.21 3.77
CA ASP A 142 5.68 -13.48 2.81
C ASP A 142 5.30 -14.75 2.03
N ASP A 143 4.93 -14.58 0.76
CA ASP A 143 4.34 -15.63 -0.07
C ASP A 143 5.16 -15.79 -1.36
N GLU A 144 5.65 -17.01 -1.59
CA GLU A 144 6.46 -17.35 -2.76
C GLU A 144 5.70 -17.13 -4.08
N GLN A 145 4.36 -17.22 -4.07
CA GLN A 145 3.54 -16.99 -5.26
C GLN A 145 3.67 -15.56 -5.79
N ILE A 146 3.98 -14.58 -4.94
CA ILE A 146 4.26 -13.20 -5.36
C ILE A 146 5.50 -13.18 -6.26
N VAL A 147 6.58 -13.83 -5.82
CA VAL A 147 7.85 -13.90 -6.58
C VAL A 147 7.66 -14.66 -7.89
N ILE A 148 6.98 -15.81 -7.84
CA ILE A 148 6.71 -16.64 -9.01
C ILE A 148 5.90 -15.86 -10.05
N SER A 149 4.80 -15.26 -9.65
CA SER A 149 3.92 -14.49 -10.54
C SER A 149 4.65 -13.28 -11.15
N THR A 150 5.42 -12.56 -10.34
CA THR A 150 6.21 -11.41 -10.80
C THR A 150 7.24 -11.82 -11.86
N ASN A 151 7.97 -12.92 -11.63
CA ASN A 151 8.95 -13.43 -12.59
C ASN A 151 8.31 -13.92 -13.90
N GLN A 152 7.06 -14.37 -13.85
CA GLN A 152 6.28 -14.77 -15.02
C GLN A 152 5.63 -13.59 -15.74
N GLY A 153 5.65 -12.39 -15.15
CA GLY A 153 4.92 -11.22 -15.66
C GLY A 153 3.41 -11.39 -15.57
N GLU A 154 2.94 -12.22 -14.62
CA GLU A 154 1.53 -12.47 -14.38
C GLU A 154 1.05 -11.80 -13.09
N PRO A 155 -0.21 -11.36 -13.02
CA PRO A 155 -0.78 -10.88 -11.77
C PRO A 155 -0.95 -12.03 -10.77
N LEU A 156 -0.92 -11.70 -9.47
CA LEU A 156 -1.18 -12.66 -8.40
C LEU A 156 -2.65 -13.16 -8.41
N SER A 157 -3.54 -12.39 -9.00
CA SER A 157 -4.97 -12.70 -9.10
C SER A 157 -5.22 -14.07 -9.77
N GLY A 158 -6.00 -14.93 -9.12
CA GLY A 158 -6.33 -16.28 -9.59
C GLY A 158 -5.32 -17.36 -9.21
N LYS A 159 -4.31 -17.04 -8.38
CA LYS A 159 -3.30 -18.02 -7.93
C LYS A 159 -3.70 -18.77 -6.65
N ASN A 160 -4.82 -18.42 -6.02
CA ASN A 160 -5.35 -19.03 -4.78
C ASN A 160 -4.32 -19.07 -3.64
N SER A 161 -3.54 -18.01 -3.48
CA SER A 161 -2.56 -17.85 -2.40
C SER A 161 -3.12 -17.02 -1.24
N GLN A 162 -2.48 -17.13 -0.06
CA GLN A 162 -2.87 -16.32 1.10
C GLN A 162 -2.64 -14.82 0.84
N ALA A 163 -1.58 -14.48 0.12
CA ALA A 163 -1.32 -13.10 -0.26
C ALA A 163 -2.40 -12.56 -1.22
N GLU A 164 -2.87 -13.36 -2.18
CA GLU A 164 -3.97 -12.98 -3.06
C GLU A 164 -5.24 -12.69 -2.28
N GLU A 165 -5.60 -13.57 -1.34
CA GLU A 165 -6.77 -13.38 -0.49
C GLU A 165 -6.69 -12.07 0.30
N GLU A 166 -5.53 -11.78 0.89
CA GLU A 166 -5.36 -10.54 1.67
C GLU A 166 -5.37 -9.30 0.77
N TYR A 167 -4.77 -9.32 -0.44
CA TYR A 167 -4.91 -8.23 -1.41
C TYR A 167 -6.38 -7.99 -1.77
N ARG A 168 -7.16 -9.04 -1.96
CA ARG A 168 -8.60 -8.94 -2.21
C ARG A 168 -9.34 -8.32 -1.03
N ASN A 169 -8.99 -8.73 0.19
CA ASN A 169 -9.56 -8.18 1.42
C ASN A 169 -9.21 -6.70 1.60
N ILE A 170 -7.98 -6.30 1.28
CA ILE A 170 -7.56 -4.89 1.24
C ILE A 170 -8.43 -4.10 0.25
N CYS A 171 -8.62 -4.60 -0.96
CA CYS A 171 -9.48 -3.93 -1.95
C CYS A 171 -10.91 -3.78 -1.45
N ARG A 172 -11.49 -4.81 -0.82
CA ARG A 172 -12.84 -4.76 -0.26
C ARG A 172 -12.95 -3.73 0.88
N ARG A 173 -11.95 -3.65 1.76
CA ARG A 173 -11.90 -2.63 2.81
C ARG A 173 -11.74 -1.22 2.24
N LEU A 174 -10.98 -1.06 1.14
CA LEU A 174 -10.83 0.23 0.46
C LEU A 174 -12.15 0.76 -0.11
N ILE A 175 -13.01 -0.12 -0.60
CA ILE A 175 -14.36 0.26 -1.09
C ILE A 175 -15.42 0.33 0.02
N GLY A 176 -14.99 0.21 1.30
CA GLY A 176 -15.86 0.40 2.46
C GLY A 176 -16.59 -0.85 2.96
N GLU A 177 -16.21 -2.06 2.50
CA GLU A 177 -16.77 -3.28 3.03
C GLU A 177 -16.15 -3.61 4.41
N ASP A 178 -16.98 -4.09 5.32
CA ASP A 178 -16.53 -4.60 6.62
C ASP A 178 -16.00 -6.03 6.46
N VAL A 179 -14.69 -6.15 6.25
CA VAL A 179 -14.01 -7.44 6.09
C VAL A 179 -13.10 -7.68 7.30
N PRO A 180 -13.33 -8.76 8.07
CA PRO A 180 -12.48 -9.11 9.19
C PRO A 180 -11.02 -9.27 8.78
N TYR A 181 -10.09 -8.85 9.65
CA TYR A 181 -8.68 -9.11 9.43
C TYR A 181 -8.38 -10.59 9.61
N THR A 182 -7.75 -11.21 8.62
CA THR A 182 -7.22 -12.57 8.73
C THR A 182 -6.02 -12.50 9.67
N THR A 183 -6.26 -12.81 10.93
CA THR A 183 -5.33 -12.47 12.00
C THR A 183 -4.12 -13.38 11.97
N VAL A 184 -2.94 -12.82 11.70
CA VAL A 184 -1.68 -13.33 12.25
C VAL A 184 -1.65 -12.97 13.74
N ARG A 185 -2.69 -13.39 14.49
CA ARG A 185 -2.71 -13.20 15.94
C ARG A 185 -1.65 -14.11 16.53
N ARG A 186 -0.70 -13.53 17.25
CA ARG A 186 0.05 -14.23 18.27
C ARG A 186 -0.99 -14.96 19.12
N LYS A 187 -1.04 -16.30 19.07
CA LYS A 187 -1.68 -17.07 20.12
C LYS A 187 -0.91 -16.70 21.38
N SER A 188 -1.41 -15.75 22.14
CA SER A 188 -0.85 -15.45 23.45
C SER A 188 -1.01 -16.74 24.24
N SER A 189 0.07 -17.48 24.36
CA SER A 189 0.12 -18.66 25.21
C SER A 189 -0.13 -18.15 26.63
N VAL A 190 -1.33 -18.43 27.14
CA VAL A 190 -1.70 -18.18 28.54
C VAL A 190 -0.66 -18.78 29.49
N PHE A 191 0.11 -19.75 29.02
CA PHE A 191 1.25 -20.38 29.75
C PHE A 191 2.45 -19.46 29.94
N GLN A 192 2.73 -18.46 29.10
CA GLN A 192 3.85 -17.54 29.32
C GLN A 192 3.58 -16.51 30.42
N ARG A 193 2.32 -16.19 30.71
CA ARG A 193 1.95 -15.31 31.84
C ARG A 193 2.05 -16.03 33.20
N LEU A 194 1.93 -17.34 33.25
CA LEU A 194 2.09 -18.11 34.49
C LEU A 194 3.54 -18.40 34.86
N GLY A 195 4.46 -18.46 33.87
CA GLY A 195 5.88 -18.71 34.11
C GLY A 195 6.64 -17.54 34.77
N SER A 196 6.15 -16.30 34.63
CA SER A 196 6.75 -15.12 35.27
C SER A 196 6.36 -14.95 36.74
N ILE A 197 5.30 -15.65 37.21
CA ILE A 197 4.80 -15.57 38.60
C ILE A 197 5.57 -16.55 39.52
N PHE A 198 6.20 -17.59 38.95
CA PHE A 198 6.91 -18.63 39.73
C PHE A 198 8.47 -18.49 39.72
N ARG A 199 9.01 -17.35 39.24
CA ARG A 199 10.42 -17.02 39.44
C ARG A 199 10.55 -15.85 40.41
N ARG A 200 10.45 -16.19 41.68
CA ARG A 200 11.06 -15.49 42.82
C ARG A 200 11.86 -16.48 43.64
#